data_b28f4dfce8f9b26dd9d885bc45d4c28c
#
_entry.id   b28f4dfce8f9b26dd9d885bc45d4c28c
#
_cell.length_a   1.000
_cell.length_b   1.000
_cell.length_c   1.000
_cell.angle_alpha   90.00
_cell.angle_beta   90.00
_cell.angle_gamma   90.00
#
_symmetry.space_group_name_H-M   'P 1'
#
loop_
_entity.id
_entity.type
_entity.pdbx_description
1 polymer ?
#
loop_
_entity_poly.entity_id
_entity_poly.type
_entity_poly.pdbx_seq_one_letter_code
_entity_poly.pdbx_strand_id
1 'polypeptide(L)'
;MVLRDNSAVADEEVREPSHATGAAALRAGWSHRHRDVSGGWLRPTVFGAVDGLVTNASLIAGVGGGGVSSHAVVLTGVAALVAGAFSMGTGEYISVTNQNELVQAEVALEQKMHARFPAAEQAELAEYFQGYGADRETAVRMAAAVSQDPGTALRVHTREELGVDPADLPSPVVAGAASLVAFSLGALIPLLPYLFGLHVLLAALGVTAVALLAGGMIVGRLTGRPVVWSGLRQLAFGGVAVGITYTVGSLIGRHGM
;
A
#
# COMPACT_ATOMS: atom_id res chain seq x y z
N MET A 1 -8.95 8.31 29.96
CA MET A 1 -8.96 7.52 28.72
C MET A 1 -10.39 7.54 28.22
N VAL A 2 -10.73 8.55 27.43
CA VAL A 2 -12.08 8.77 26.91
C VAL A 2 -12.09 8.26 25.48
N LEU A 3 -12.78 7.14 25.26
CA LEU A 3 -13.15 6.66 23.93
C LEU A 3 -14.15 7.68 23.37
N ARG A 4 -13.71 8.58 22.51
CA ARG A 4 -14.59 9.42 21.71
C ARG A 4 -15.17 8.58 20.59
N ASP A 5 -16.47 8.46 20.65
CA ASP A 5 -17.40 7.91 19.69
C ASP A 5 -17.07 8.37 18.25
N ASN A 6 -16.76 7.40 17.39
CA ASN A 6 -16.41 7.60 15.99
C ASN A 6 -17.63 7.37 15.09
N SER A 7 -18.84 7.52 15.64
CA SER A 7 -20.13 7.28 14.95
C SER A 7 -20.44 8.26 13.81
N ALA A 8 -19.77 9.41 13.76
CA ALA A 8 -20.09 10.49 12.81
C ALA A 8 -19.65 10.27 11.34
N VAL A 9 -18.91 9.20 11.03
CA VAL A 9 -18.45 8.91 9.65
C VAL A 9 -19.20 7.74 9.03
N ALA A 10 -19.93 6.97 9.82
CA ALA A 10 -20.70 5.80 9.37
C ALA A 10 -22.15 6.14 8.97
N ASP A 11 -22.69 7.25 9.43
CA ASP A 11 -24.13 7.53 9.34
C ASP A 11 -24.62 8.16 8.03
N GLU A 12 -23.73 8.51 7.09
CA GLU A 12 -24.15 9.24 5.89
C GLU A 12 -24.46 8.36 4.65
N GLU A 13 -24.26 7.04 4.73
CA GLU A 13 -24.47 6.16 3.55
C GLU A 13 -25.44 4.98 3.75
N VAL A 14 -26.13 4.87 4.88
CA VAL A 14 -27.13 3.79 5.07
C VAL A 14 -28.54 4.36 4.98
N ARG A 15 -29.12 4.36 3.78
CA ARG A 15 -30.56 4.63 3.59
C ARG A 15 -31.34 3.34 3.76
N GLU A 16 -32.28 3.32 4.71
CA GLU A 16 -33.24 2.21 4.86
C GLU A 16 -34.18 2.15 3.65
N PRO A 17 -34.44 0.94 3.10
CA PRO A 17 -35.34 0.78 1.96
C PRO A 17 -36.80 0.93 2.35
N SER A 18 -37.53 1.79 1.66
CA SER A 18 -39.00 1.84 1.72
C SER A 18 -39.59 0.59 1.05
N HIS A 19 -40.27 -0.23 1.80
CA HIS A 19 -41.30 -1.26 1.44
C HIS A 19 -41.29 -1.91 0.06
N ALA A 20 -40.22 -2.52 -0.40
CA ALA A 20 -40.19 -3.38 -1.57
C ALA A 20 -39.92 -4.83 -1.16
N THR A 21 -40.94 -5.68 -1.27
CA THR A 21 -40.91 -7.11 -0.95
C THR A 21 -40.22 -7.91 -2.05
N GLY A 22 -38.99 -8.36 -1.77
CA GLY A 22 -38.26 -9.31 -2.61
C GLY A 22 -36.74 -9.14 -2.53
N ALA A 23 -35.98 -10.22 -2.70
CA ALA A 23 -34.52 -10.22 -2.63
C ALA A 23 -33.85 -9.20 -3.60
N ALA A 24 -34.49 -8.87 -4.72
CA ALA A 24 -34.01 -7.85 -5.65
C ALA A 24 -34.18 -6.42 -5.11
N ALA A 25 -35.25 -6.15 -4.38
CA ALA A 25 -35.53 -4.87 -3.75
C ALA A 25 -34.66 -4.64 -2.50
N LEU A 26 -34.36 -5.69 -1.75
CA LEU A 26 -33.37 -5.66 -0.66
C LEU A 26 -31.98 -5.30 -1.20
N ARG A 27 -31.59 -5.78 -2.38
CA ARG A 27 -30.32 -5.42 -3.03
C ARG A 27 -30.29 -3.99 -3.56
N ALA A 28 -31.39 -3.43 -3.98
CA ALA A 28 -31.45 -2.05 -4.50
C ALA A 28 -31.32 -0.99 -3.39
N GLY A 29 -31.70 -1.32 -2.16
CA GLY A 29 -31.62 -0.42 -1.01
C GLY A 29 -30.27 -0.45 -0.26
N TRP A 30 -29.42 -1.46 -0.53
CA TRP A 30 -28.14 -1.68 0.19
C TRP A 30 -26.95 -1.65 -0.76
N SER A 31 -26.82 -0.64 -1.59
CA SER A 31 -25.61 -0.47 -2.42
C SER A 31 -24.58 0.37 -1.66
N HIS A 32 -23.77 -0.26 -0.82
CA HIS A 32 -22.54 0.37 -0.37
C HIS A 32 -21.41 -0.01 -1.33
N ARG A 33 -20.73 1.00 -1.80
CA ARG A 33 -19.60 0.83 -2.71
C ARG A 33 -18.33 0.66 -1.86
N HIS A 34 -17.80 -0.55 -1.76
CA HIS A 34 -16.50 -0.76 -1.16
C HIS A 34 -15.43 -0.07 -2.01
N ARG A 35 -14.46 0.54 -1.36
CA ARG A 35 -13.27 1.03 -2.06
C ARG A 35 -12.50 -0.18 -2.56
N ASP A 36 -12.03 -0.12 -3.80
CA ASP A 36 -11.11 -1.12 -4.33
C ASP A 36 -9.80 -1.06 -3.54
N VAL A 37 -9.59 -2.07 -2.71
CA VAL A 37 -8.37 -2.22 -1.89
C VAL A 37 -7.38 -3.18 -2.54
N SER A 38 -7.80 -3.87 -3.63
CA SER A 38 -7.01 -4.85 -4.37
C SER A 38 -6.17 -4.23 -5.49
N GLY A 39 -6.48 -2.99 -5.90
CA GLY A 39 -5.96 -2.33 -7.11
C GLY A 39 -4.45 -2.11 -7.21
N GLY A 40 -3.65 -2.65 -6.28
CA GLY A 40 -2.18 -2.73 -6.37
C GLY A 40 -1.41 -1.39 -6.40
N TRP A 41 -2.07 -0.25 -6.58
CA TRP A 41 -1.43 1.06 -6.73
C TRP A 41 -1.34 1.88 -5.44
N LEU A 42 -2.27 1.71 -4.50
CA LEU A 42 -2.38 2.56 -3.31
C LEU A 42 -1.18 2.43 -2.37
N ARG A 43 -0.78 1.18 -2.06
CA ARG A 43 0.36 0.91 -1.18
C ARG A 43 1.67 1.45 -1.78
N PRO A 44 2.04 1.17 -3.05
CA PRO A 44 3.21 1.75 -3.70
C PRO A 44 3.21 3.28 -3.73
N THR A 45 2.05 3.89 -3.96
CA THR A 45 1.91 5.35 -3.97
C THR A 45 2.19 5.97 -2.60
N VAL A 46 1.54 5.47 -1.55
CA VAL A 46 1.72 6.00 -0.19
C VAL A 46 3.16 5.77 0.29
N PHE A 47 3.67 4.56 0.09
CA PHE A 47 5.03 4.20 0.49
C PHE A 47 6.07 5.01 -0.28
N GLY A 48 5.96 5.09 -1.61
CA GLY A 48 6.87 5.86 -2.44
C GLY A 48 6.91 7.34 -2.08
N ALA A 49 5.76 7.98 -1.88
CA ALA A 49 5.69 9.40 -1.52
C ALA A 49 6.37 9.69 -0.17
N VAL A 50 6.12 8.87 0.83
CA VAL A 50 6.72 9.01 2.16
C VAL A 50 8.22 8.74 2.13
N ASP A 51 8.63 7.67 1.45
CA ASP A 51 10.04 7.30 1.35
C ASP A 51 10.85 8.34 0.58
N GLY A 52 10.34 8.84 -0.56
CA GLY A 52 10.97 9.93 -1.29
C GLY A 52 11.15 11.19 -0.46
N LEU A 53 10.10 11.57 0.29
CA LEU A 53 10.14 12.73 1.18
C LEU A 53 11.18 12.57 2.31
N VAL A 54 11.18 11.45 3.01
CA VAL A 54 12.09 11.18 4.13
C VAL A 54 13.52 10.98 3.65
N THR A 55 13.72 10.18 2.62
CA THR A 55 15.06 9.87 2.09
C THR A 55 15.75 11.13 1.58
N ASN A 56 15.08 11.93 0.77
CA ASN A 56 15.69 13.12 0.22
C ASN A 56 15.89 14.23 1.27
N ALA A 57 14.95 14.41 2.19
CA ALA A 57 15.11 15.32 3.32
C ALA A 57 16.29 14.91 4.23
N SER A 58 16.45 13.61 4.47
CA SER A 58 17.55 13.06 5.24
C SER A 58 18.90 13.30 4.57
N LEU A 59 18.98 13.10 3.25
CA LEU A 59 20.19 13.39 2.47
C LEU A 59 20.53 14.88 2.50
N ILE A 60 19.55 15.74 2.24
CA ILE A 60 19.73 17.21 2.31
C ILE A 60 20.18 17.63 3.71
N ALA A 61 19.60 17.05 4.77
CA ALA A 61 19.97 17.33 6.15
C ALA A 61 21.40 16.86 6.46
N GLY A 62 21.77 15.68 6.03
CA GLY A 62 23.11 15.12 6.23
C GLY A 62 24.20 15.93 5.52
N VAL A 63 24.00 16.18 4.24
CA VAL A 63 24.94 16.93 3.41
C VAL A 63 25.01 18.41 3.84
N GLY A 64 23.85 19.03 4.08
CA GLY A 64 23.76 20.40 4.56
C GLY A 64 24.33 20.59 5.97
N GLY A 65 24.13 19.60 6.86
CA GLY A 65 24.73 19.58 8.21
C GLY A 65 26.26 19.44 8.17
N GLY A 66 26.82 18.85 7.11
CA GLY A 66 28.27 18.77 6.84
C GLY A 66 28.90 20.08 6.38
N GLY A 67 28.11 21.15 6.17
CA GLY A 67 28.63 22.49 5.80
C GLY A 67 29.03 22.64 4.35
N VAL A 68 28.53 21.80 3.44
CA VAL A 68 28.81 21.89 2.01
C VAL A 68 28.02 23.03 1.34
N SER A 69 28.42 23.41 0.12
CA SER A 69 27.75 24.44 -0.64
C SER A 69 26.29 24.08 -1.01
N SER A 70 25.43 25.08 -1.18
CA SER A 70 24.04 24.87 -1.63
C SER A 70 23.95 24.17 -2.98
N HIS A 71 24.94 24.41 -3.87
CA HIS A 71 25.02 23.70 -5.15
C HIS A 71 25.23 22.19 -4.96
N ALA A 72 26.11 21.79 -4.03
CA ALA A 72 26.32 20.38 -3.72
C ALA A 72 25.07 19.74 -3.08
N VAL A 73 24.34 20.47 -2.23
CA VAL A 73 23.07 20.01 -1.68
C VAL A 73 22.03 19.74 -2.79
N VAL A 74 21.88 20.69 -3.75
CA VAL A 74 20.95 20.53 -4.88
C VAL A 74 21.36 19.35 -5.76
N LEU A 75 22.64 19.24 -6.10
CA LEU A 75 23.15 18.15 -6.93
C LEU A 75 22.89 16.78 -6.27
N THR A 76 23.21 16.67 -4.99
CA THR A 76 22.98 15.43 -4.21
C THR A 76 21.48 15.10 -4.13
N GLY A 77 20.64 16.08 -3.84
CA GLY A 77 19.20 15.88 -3.75
C GLY A 77 18.57 15.49 -5.09
N VAL A 78 19.00 16.09 -6.21
CA VAL A 78 18.51 15.70 -7.54
C VAL A 78 19.01 14.30 -7.92
N ALA A 79 20.27 13.99 -7.66
CA ALA A 79 20.83 12.67 -7.91
C ALA A 79 20.08 11.58 -7.09
N ALA A 80 19.81 11.87 -5.82
CA ALA A 80 19.05 10.99 -4.94
C ALA A 80 17.59 10.81 -5.39
N LEU A 81 16.94 11.88 -5.83
CA LEU A 81 15.59 11.82 -6.40
C LEU A 81 15.56 10.89 -7.60
N VAL A 82 16.46 11.08 -8.58
CA VAL A 82 16.48 10.25 -9.78
C VAL A 82 16.80 8.80 -9.46
N ALA A 83 17.89 8.55 -8.73
CA ALA A 83 18.31 7.20 -8.37
C ALA A 83 17.25 6.46 -7.52
N GLY A 84 16.68 7.14 -6.53
CA GLY A 84 15.64 6.59 -5.66
C GLY A 84 14.35 6.30 -6.41
N ALA A 85 13.90 7.19 -7.28
CA ALA A 85 12.69 7.00 -8.09
C ALA A 85 12.80 5.75 -8.98
N PHE A 86 13.92 5.60 -9.70
CA PHE A 86 14.15 4.41 -10.52
C PHE A 86 14.31 3.15 -9.67
N SER A 87 15.05 3.20 -8.56
CA SER A 87 15.23 2.07 -7.64
C SER A 87 13.89 1.59 -7.09
N MET A 88 13.07 2.52 -6.57
CA MET A 88 11.75 2.21 -6.03
C MET A 88 10.80 1.67 -7.09
N GLY A 89 10.73 2.33 -8.26
CA GLY A 89 9.86 1.90 -9.35
C GLY A 89 10.21 0.52 -9.90
N THR A 90 11.50 0.26 -10.14
CA THR A 90 11.95 -1.05 -10.62
C THR A 90 11.84 -2.13 -9.55
N GLY A 91 12.15 -1.81 -8.30
CA GLY A 91 12.01 -2.73 -7.17
C GLY A 91 10.55 -3.19 -6.98
N GLU A 92 9.60 -2.25 -7.02
CA GLU A 92 8.17 -2.57 -6.92
C GLU A 92 7.68 -3.38 -8.12
N TYR A 93 8.08 -3.00 -9.34
CA TYR A 93 7.76 -3.78 -10.54
C TYR A 93 8.23 -5.24 -10.42
N ILE A 94 9.50 -5.45 -10.05
CA ILE A 94 10.07 -6.80 -9.91
C ILE A 94 9.37 -7.57 -8.78
N SER A 95 9.11 -6.92 -7.65
CA SER A 95 8.44 -7.53 -6.51
C SER A 95 7.05 -8.06 -6.86
N VAL A 96 6.23 -7.23 -7.53
CA VAL A 96 4.88 -7.63 -7.97
C VAL A 96 4.95 -8.69 -9.06
N THR A 97 5.92 -8.59 -9.99
CA THR A 97 6.13 -9.62 -11.03
C THR A 97 6.43 -10.97 -10.39
N ASN A 98 7.40 -11.04 -9.47
CA ASN A 98 7.79 -12.29 -8.81
C ASN A 98 6.65 -12.87 -7.98
N GLN A 99 5.86 -12.02 -7.30
CA GLN A 99 4.68 -12.46 -6.56
C GLN A 99 3.62 -13.06 -7.50
N ASN A 100 3.35 -12.43 -8.63
CA ASN A 100 2.41 -12.94 -9.62
C ASN A 100 2.89 -14.27 -10.24
N GLU A 101 4.18 -14.38 -10.55
CA GLU A 101 4.78 -15.62 -11.06
C GLU A 101 4.65 -16.76 -10.05
N LEU A 102 4.88 -16.49 -8.76
CA LEU A 102 4.68 -17.48 -7.71
C LEU A 102 3.23 -17.94 -7.65
N VAL A 103 2.26 -17.02 -7.62
CA VAL A 103 0.84 -17.37 -7.63
C VAL A 103 0.48 -18.20 -8.85
N GLN A 104 0.97 -17.82 -10.04
CA GLN A 104 0.73 -18.59 -11.27
C GLN A 104 1.33 -20.01 -11.21
N ALA A 105 2.49 -20.17 -10.59
CA ALA A 105 3.11 -21.48 -10.38
C ALA A 105 2.25 -22.37 -9.46
N GLU A 106 1.75 -21.83 -8.36
CA GLU A 106 0.84 -22.56 -7.44
C GLU A 106 -0.49 -22.90 -8.12
N VAL A 107 -1.08 -21.95 -8.85
CA VAL A 107 -2.31 -22.23 -9.65
C VAL A 107 -2.08 -23.35 -10.67
N ALA A 108 -0.90 -23.39 -11.32
CA ALA A 108 -0.56 -24.46 -12.26
C ALA A 108 -0.35 -25.81 -11.56
N LEU A 109 0.14 -25.81 -10.32
CA LEU A 109 0.22 -27.00 -9.48
C LEU A 109 -1.18 -27.51 -9.13
N GLU A 110 -2.03 -26.62 -8.63
CA GLU A 110 -3.42 -26.90 -8.26
C GLU A 110 -4.23 -27.47 -9.44
N GLN A 111 -4.06 -26.87 -10.62
CA GLN A 111 -4.69 -27.40 -11.84
C GLN A 111 -4.26 -28.86 -12.15
N LYS A 112 -3.01 -29.22 -11.88
CA LYS A 112 -2.54 -30.60 -12.04
C LYS A 112 -3.13 -31.54 -10.99
N MET A 113 -3.31 -31.06 -9.75
CA MET A 113 -3.93 -31.82 -8.67
C MET A 113 -5.40 -32.11 -9.00
N HIS A 114 -6.16 -31.09 -9.41
CA HIS A 114 -7.53 -31.27 -9.91
C HIS A 114 -7.65 -32.31 -11.04
N ALA A 115 -6.71 -32.30 -11.99
CA ALA A 115 -6.72 -33.24 -13.09
C ALA A 115 -6.37 -34.67 -12.64
N ARG A 116 -5.48 -34.82 -11.64
CA ARG A 116 -4.96 -36.12 -11.21
C ARG A 116 -5.77 -36.77 -10.10
N PHE A 117 -6.33 -35.96 -9.21
CA PHE A 117 -7.00 -36.43 -7.99
C PHE A 117 -8.37 -35.74 -7.77
N PRO A 118 -9.27 -35.72 -8.77
CA PRO A 118 -10.50 -34.91 -8.70
C PRO A 118 -11.41 -35.23 -7.51
N ALA A 119 -11.41 -36.49 -7.03
CA ALA A 119 -12.21 -36.86 -5.86
C ALA A 119 -11.63 -36.36 -4.54
N ALA A 120 -10.30 -36.26 -4.45
CA ALA A 120 -9.64 -35.67 -3.28
C ALA A 120 -9.89 -34.16 -3.21
N GLU A 121 -9.69 -33.47 -4.32
CA GLU A 121 -9.94 -32.03 -4.44
C GLU A 121 -11.41 -31.66 -4.15
N GLN A 122 -12.36 -32.47 -4.62
CA GLN A 122 -13.77 -32.29 -4.27
C GLN A 122 -14.03 -32.52 -2.77
N ALA A 123 -13.34 -33.46 -2.14
CA ALA A 123 -13.48 -33.72 -0.70
C ALA A 123 -12.89 -32.54 0.12
N GLU A 124 -11.77 -31.99 -0.33
CA GLU A 124 -11.14 -30.82 0.27
C GLU A 124 -12.04 -29.58 0.19
N LEU A 125 -12.67 -29.30 -0.96
CA LEU A 125 -13.70 -28.26 -1.06
C LEU A 125 -14.84 -28.46 -0.07
N ALA A 126 -15.27 -29.70 0.15
CA ALA A 126 -16.30 -29.98 1.14
C ALA A 126 -15.83 -29.69 2.58
N GLU A 127 -14.55 -29.88 2.89
CA GLU A 127 -13.95 -29.50 4.18
C GLU A 127 -13.94 -27.97 4.36
N TYR A 128 -13.58 -27.19 3.33
CA TYR A 128 -13.67 -25.72 3.38
C TYR A 128 -15.13 -25.25 3.66
N PHE A 129 -16.10 -25.81 2.95
CA PHE A 129 -17.52 -25.44 3.19
C PHE A 129 -18.01 -25.84 4.60
N GLN A 130 -17.54 -26.95 5.17
CA GLN A 130 -17.81 -27.30 6.56
C GLN A 130 -17.15 -26.30 7.52
N GLY A 131 -15.93 -25.82 7.22
CA GLY A 131 -15.26 -24.76 7.95
C GLY A 131 -16.06 -23.47 8.01
N TYR A 132 -16.87 -23.17 6.99
CA TYR A 132 -17.83 -22.06 6.97
C TYR A 132 -19.16 -22.36 7.68
N GLY A 133 -19.32 -23.53 8.28
CA GLY A 133 -20.49 -23.90 9.08
C GLY A 133 -21.57 -24.68 8.32
N ALA A 134 -21.30 -25.12 7.07
CA ALA A 134 -22.21 -26.03 6.37
C ALA A 134 -22.19 -27.41 7.03
N ASP A 135 -23.37 -28.04 7.17
CA ASP A 135 -23.41 -29.45 7.53
C ASP A 135 -22.76 -30.30 6.43
N ARG A 136 -22.31 -31.51 6.82
CA ARG A 136 -21.55 -32.40 5.92
C ARG A 136 -22.29 -32.71 4.60
N GLU A 137 -23.59 -32.92 4.65
CA GLU A 137 -24.38 -33.27 3.46
C GLU A 137 -24.47 -32.06 2.50
N THR A 138 -24.73 -30.87 3.04
CA THR A 138 -24.75 -29.63 2.27
C THR A 138 -23.38 -29.30 1.70
N ALA A 139 -22.30 -29.43 2.47
CA ALA A 139 -20.93 -29.18 2.02
C ALA A 139 -20.53 -30.08 0.85
N VAL A 140 -20.83 -31.39 0.93
CA VAL A 140 -20.56 -32.34 -0.16
C VAL A 140 -21.35 -31.99 -1.42
N ARG A 141 -22.62 -31.60 -1.29
CA ARG A 141 -23.43 -31.18 -2.45
C ARG A 141 -22.88 -29.89 -3.08
N MET A 142 -22.46 -28.93 -2.27
CA MET A 142 -21.85 -27.69 -2.76
C MET A 142 -20.54 -27.97 -3.49
N ALA A 143 -19.66 -28.79 -2.90
CA ALA A 143 -18.40 -29.18 -3.52
C ALA A 143 -18.63 -29.89 -4.87
N ALA A 144 -19.59 -30.83 -4.92
CA ALA A 144 -19.95 -31.51 -6.15
C ALA A 144 -20.48 -30.55 -7.23
N ALA A 145 -21.29 -29.57 -6.85
CA ALA A 145 -21.81 -28.57 -7.79
C ALA A 145 -20.70 -27.66 -8.33
N VAL A 146 -19.79 -27.21 -7.48
CA VAL A 146 -18.62 -26.37 -7.87
C VAL A 146 -17.69 -27.17 -8.78
N SER A 147 -17.45 -28.44 -8.49
CA SER A 147 -16.55 -29.30 -9.28
C SER A 147 -17.09 -29.70 -10.67
N GLN A 148 -18.35 -29.36 -11.00
CA GLN A 148 -18.88 -29.56 -12.35
C GLN A 148 -18.21 -28.67 -13.39
N ASP A 149 -17.75 -27.50 -13.00
CA ASP A 149 -16.96 -26.61 -13.85
C ASP A 149 -15.52 -26.51 -13.33
N PRO A 150 -14.54 -27.11 -14.05
CA PRO A 150 -13.14 -27.12 -13.62
C PRO A 150 -12.55 -25.73 -13.37
N GLY A 151 -12.99 -24.73 -14.14
CA GLY A 151 -12.51 -23.35 -13.97
C GLY A 151 -13.04 -22.71 -12.69
N THR A 152 -14.29 -22.99 -12.33
CA THR A 152 -14.88 -22.54 -11.07
C THR A 152 -14.26 -23.27 -9.89
N ALA A 153 -14.07 -24.59 -9.97
CA ALA A 153 -13.42 -25.38 -8.94
C ALA A 153 -12.02 -24.84 -8.63
N LEU A 154 -11.18 -24.70 -9.65
CA LEU A 154 -9.82 -24.16 -9.51
C LEU A 154 -9.83 -22.77 -8.88
N ARG A 155 -10.72 -21.87 -9.30
CA ARG A 155 -10.81 -20.53 -8.74
C ARG A 155 -11.26 -20.52 -7.29
N VAL A 156 -12.16 -21.43 -6.89
CA VAL A 156 -12.58 -21.53 -5.48
C VAL A 156 -11.42 -22.08 -4.64
N HIS A 157 -10.76 -23.15 -5.09
CA HIS A 157 -9.58 -23.70 -4.39
C HIS A 157 -8.50 -22.63 -4.20
N THR A 158 -8.08 -21.96 -5.26
CA THR A 158 -7.02 -20.95 -5.15
C THR A 158 -7.40 -19.78 -4.23
N ARG A 159 -8.68 -19.43 -4.12
CA ARG A 159 -9.13 -18.42 -3.13
C ARG A 159 -9.05 -18.94 -1.71
N GLU A 160 -9.42 -20.18 -1.48
CA GLU A 160 -9.42 -20.78 -0.13
C GLU A 160 -7.99 -21.07 0.35
N GLU A 161 -7.13 -21.62 -0.50
CA GLU A 161 -5.77 -22.01 -0.15
C GLU A 161 -4.77 -20.84 -0.18
N LEU A 162 -4.77 -20.09 -1.29
CA LEU A 162 -3.79 -19.03 -1.50
C LEU A 162 -4.28 -17.65 -1.07
N GLY A 163 -5.57 -17.51 -0.79
CA GLY A 163 -6.18 -16.23 -0.40
C GLY A 163 -6.19 -15.19 -1.52
N VAL A 164 -6.01 -15.60 -2.79
CA VAL A 164 -5.93 -14.73 -3.95
C VAL A 164 -6.86 -15.19 -5.08
N ASP A 165 -7.35 -14.25 -5.87
CA ASP A 165 -8.03 -14.56 -7.13
C ASP A 165 -7.03 -14.46 -8.28
N PRO A 166 -6.74 -15.56 -8.99
CA PRO A 166 -5.80 -15.55 -10.12
C PRO A 166 -6.23 -14.61 -11.26
N ALA A 167 -7.52 -14.25 -11.33
CA ALA A 167 -8.04 -13.33 -12.32
C ALA A 167 -7.86 -11.85 -11.93
N ASP A 168 -7.50 -11.56 -10.66
CA ASP A 168 -7.38 -10.21 -10.12
C ASP A 168 -5.99 -9.95 -9.51
N LEU A 169 -4.95 -10.33 -10.25
CA LEU A 169 -3.57 -10.07 -9.82
C LEU A 169 -3.17 -8.61 -10.07
N PRO A 170 -2.43 -7.97 -9.14
CA PRO A 170 -1.99 -6.60 -9.29
C PRO A 170 -1.06 -6.42 -10.49
N SER A 171 -1.21 -5.31 -11.22
CA SER A 171 -0.35 -5.01 -12.36
C SER A 171 1.03 -4.52 -11.92
N PRO A 172 2.13 -5.20 -12.30
CA PRO A 172 3.50 -4.77 -11.99
C PRO A 172 3.82 -3.37 -12.54
N VAL A 173 3.32 -3.06 -13.75
CA VAL A 173 3.53 -1.77 -14.40
C VAL A 173 2.86 -0.64 -13.61
N VAL A 174 1.62 -0.85 -13.18
CA VAL A 174 0.87 0.14 -12.40
C VAL A 174 1.54 0.36 -11.04
N ALA A 175 1.94 -0.71 -10.36
CA ALA A 175 2.61 -0.63 -9.06
C ALA A 175 3.97 0.09 -9.18
N GLY A 176 4.81 -0.31 -10.14
CA GLY A 176 6.11 0.31 -10.37
C GLY A 176 6.02 1.78 -10.78
N ALA A 177 5.13 2.11 -11.70
CA ALA A 177 4.91 3.50 -12.13
C ALA A 177 4.35 4.38 -10.98
N ALA A 178 3.41 3.86 -10.21
CA ALA A 178 2.86 4.56 -9.05
C ALA A 178 3.95 4.85 -8.00
N SER A 179 4.80 3.88 -7.71
CA SER A 179 5.92 4.03 -6.79
C SER A 179 6.94 5.06 -7.29
N LEU A 180 7.36 4.97 -8.55
CA LEU A 180 8.30 5.90 -9.17
C LEU A 180 7.80 7.35 -9.13
N VAL A 181 6.57 7.58 -9.56
CA VAL A 181 5.98 8.93 -9.58
C VAL A 181 5.80 9.47 -8.18
N ALA A 182 5.28 8.66 -7.26
CA ALA A 182 5.03 9.07 -5.89
C ALA A 182 6.34 9.38 -5.15
N PHE A 183 7.38 8.56 -5.31
CA PHE A 183 8.72 8.84 -4.78
C PHE A 183 9.28 10.14 -5.32
N SER A 184 9.19 10.35 -6.64
CA SER A 184 9.69 11.58 -7.27
C SER A 184 9.01 12.83 -6.69
N LEU A 185 7.69 12.79 -6.54
CA LEU A 185 6.93 13.90 -5.96
C LEU A 185 7.29 14.13 -4.49
N GLY A 186 7.43 13.06 -3.70
CA GLY A 186 7.86 13.16 -2.31
C GLY A 186 9.27 13.73 -2.18
N ALA A 187 10.22 13.22 -2.95
CA ALA A 187 11.61 13.65 -2.94
C ALA A 187 11.83 15.07 -3.46
N LEU A 188 10.94 15.56 -4.31
CA LEU A 188 11.00 16.94 -4.82
C LEU A 188 10.70 17.97 -3.71
N ILE A 189 9.81 17.67 -2.76
CA ILE A 189 9.34 18.62 -1.74
C ILE A 189 10.49 19.27 -0.95
N PRO A 190 11.43 18.54 -0.33
CA PRO A 190 12.55 19.13 0.41
C PRO A 190 13.54 19.91 -0.47
N LEU A 191 13.56 19.67 -1.79
CA LEU A 191 14.37 20.41 -2.76
C LEU A 191 13.77 21.75 -3.15
N LEU A 192 12.44 21.91 -3.07
CA LEU A 192 11.76 23.11 -3.55
C LEU A 192 12.36 24.41 -3.00
N PRO A 193 12.64 24.57 -1.70
CA PRO A 193 13.25 25.81 -1.21
C PRO A 193 14.57 26.15 -1.91
N TYR A 194 15.43 25.17 -2.11
CA TYR A 194 16.70 25.37 -2.80
C TYR A 194 16.53 25.72 -4.29
N LEU A 195 15.59 25.10 -4.97
CA LEU A 195 15.28 25.36 -6.39
C LEU A 195 14.69 26.77 -6.59
N PHE A 196 13.98 27.31 -5.59
CA PHE A 196 13.46 28.67 -5.59
C PHE A 196 14.43 29.72 -4.99
N GLY A 197 15.69 29.34 -4.78
CA GLY A 197 16.73 30.26 -4.30
C GLY A 197 16.77 30.49 -2.80
N LEU A 198 15.95 29.79 -2.01
CA LEU A 198 15.99 29.80 -0.56
C LEU A 198 17.02 28.77 -0.06
N HIS A 199 18.29 29.13 -0.08
CA HIS A 199 19.40 28.23 0.26
C HIS A 199 19.56 28.06 1.79
N VAL A 200 18.46 27.79 2.48
CA VAL A 200 18.40 27.64 3.93
C VAL A 200 17.87 26.25 4.30
N LEU A 201 18.71 25.47 4.99
CA LEU A 201 18.36 24.12 5.42
C LEU A 201 17.07 24.07 6.25
N LEU A 202 16.86 25.02 7.15
CA LEU A 202 15.64 25.12 7.95
C LEU A 202 14.38 25.27 7.10
N ALA A 203 14.44 25.93 5.94
CA ALA A 203 13.31 26.04 5.04
C ALA A 203 12.95 24.68 4.42
N ALA A 204 13.95 23.90 3.98
CA ALA A 204 13.76 22.54 3.47
C ALA A 204 13.18 21.59 4.54
N LEU A 205 13.70 21.65 5.76
CA LEU A 205 13.20 20.85 6.88
C LEU A 205 11.79 21.26 7.30
N GLY A 206 11.48 22.55 7.29
CA GLY A 206 10.14 23.08 7.61
C GLY A 206 9.08 22.61 6.61
N VAL A 207 9.36 22.72 5.31
CA VAL A 207 8.45 22.22 4.25
C VAL A 207 8.28 20.71 4.36
N THR A 208 9.36 19.97 4.63
CA THR A 208 9.32 18.52 4.86
C THR A 208 8.44 18.16 6.05
N ALA A 209 8.59 18.86 7.19
CA ALA A 209 7.79 18.60 8.38
C ALA A 209 6.29 18.82 8.12
N VAL A 210 5.93 19.89 7.42
CA VAL A 210 4.54 20.16 7.00
C VAL A 210 4.03 19.05 6.08
N ALA A 211 4.84 18.62 5.11
CA ALA A 211 4.45 17.58 4.16
C ALA A 211 4.29 16.20 4.85
N LEU A 212 5.17 15.86 5.79
CA LEU A 212 5.05 14.62 6.59
C LEU A 212 3.77 14.63 7.44
N LEU A 213 3.50 15.75 8.09
CA LEU A 213 2.29 15.91 8.89
C LEU A 213 1.04 15.78 8.03
N ALA A 214 0.98 16.52 6.92
CA ALA A 214 -0.15 16.50 5.99
C ALA A 214 -0.34 15.12 5.35
N GLY A 215 0.72 14.49 4.89
CA GLY A 215 0.69 13.13 4.32
C GLY A 215 0.17 12.09 5.31
N GLY A 216 0.66 12.14 6.55
CA GLY A 216 0.17 11.26 7.63
C GLY A 216 -1.30 11.53 7.98
N MET A 217 -1.74 12.80 7.95
CA MET A 217 -3.15 13.17 8.17
C MET A 217 -4.05 12.64 7.04
N ILE A 218 -3.62 12.75 5.79
CA ILE A 218 -4.34 12.22 4.63
C ILE A 218 -4.51 10.70 4.75
N VAL A 219 -3.42 9.98 5.06
CA VAL A 219 -3.47 8.53 5.28
C VAL A 219 -4.39 8.18 6.44
N GLY A 220 -4.31 8.91 7.56
CA GLY A 220 -5.21 8.72 8.70
C GLY A 220 -6.68 8.86 8.32
N ARG A 221 -7.02 9.89 7.52
CA ARG A 221 -8.38 10.08 7.02
C ARG A 221 -8.83 8.97 6.08
N LEU A 222 -7.95 8.49 5.20
CA LEU A 222 -8.25 7.38 4.27
C LEU A 222 -8.48 6.05 4.98
N THR A 223 -7.78 5.83 6.11
CA THR A 223 -7.81 4.57 6.87
C THR A 223 -8.76 4.60 8.07
N GLY A 224 -9.53 5.69 8.27
CA GLY A 224 -10.43 5.84 9.42
C GLY A 224 -9.70 5.92 10.77
N ARG A 225 -8.40 6.25 10.78
CA ARG A 225 -7.60 6.41 12.00
C ARG A 225 -7.61 7.85 12.50
N PRO A 226 -7.31 8.10 13.80
CA PRO A 226 -7.19 9.46 14.32
C PRO A 226 -6.20 10.30 13.50
N VAL A 227 -6.72 11.29 12.77
CA VAL A 227 -6.01 12.05 11.73
C VAL A 227 -4.75 12.72 12.28
N VAL A 228 -4.90 13.45 13.40
CA VAL A 228 -3.78 14.17 14.03
C VAL A 228 -2.69 13.21 14.52
N TRP A 229 -3.08 12.09 15.13
CA TRP A 229 -2.13 11.09 15.60
C TRP A 229 -1.34 10.45 14.44
N SER A 230 -2.01 10.16 13.32
CA SER A 230 -1.37 9.64 12.11
C SER A 230 -0.34 10.62 11.54
N GLY A 231 -0.66 11.92 11.52
CA GLY A 231 0.26 12.97 11.11
C GLY A 231 1.47 13.09 12.05
N LEU A 232 1.23 13.14 13.37
CA LEU A 232 2.31 13.24 14.36
C LEU A 232 3.23 12.03 14.34
N ARG A 233 2.68 10.82 14.16
CA ARG A 233 3.47 9.59 14.01
C ARG A 233 4.39 9.67 12.78
N GLN A 234 3.87 10.11 11.64
CA GLN A 234 4.64 10.26 10.41
C GLN A 234 5.78 11.28 10.58
N LEU A 235 5.46 12.44 11.18
CA LEU A 235 6.44 13.48 11.49
C LEU A 235 7.52 12.98 12.46
N ALA A 236 7.16 12.22 13.48
CA ALA A 236 8.11 11.67 14.44
C ALA A 236 9.12 10.73 13.79
N PHE A 237 8.64 9.75 13.00
CA PHE A 237 9.54 8.81 12.31
C PHE A 237 10.43 9.50 11.27
N GLY A 238 9.86 10.40 10.46
CA GLY A 238 10.65 11.19 9.51
C GLY A 238 11.65 12.11 10.21
N GLY A 239 11.24 12.74 11.30
CA GLY A 239 12.11 13.59 12.11
C GLY A 239 13.29 12.83 12.73
N VAL A 240 13.09 11.60 13.17
CA VAL A 240 14.19 10.74 13.67
C VAL A 240 15.19 10.44 12.56
N ALA A 241 14.73 10.04 11.37
CA ALA A 241 15.61 9.75 10.23
C ALA A 241 16.45 10.98 9.84
N VAL A 242 15.79 12.13 9.69
CA VAL A 242 16.44 13.42 9.38
C VAL A 242 17.43 13.83 10.48
N GLY A 243 17.07 13.68 11.76
CA GLY A 243 17.92 14.02 12.90
C GLY A 243 19.18 13.17 12.97
N ILE A 244 19.08 11.85 12.72
CA ILE A 244 20.22 10.95 12.67
C ILE A 244 21.17 11.35 11.55
N THR A 245 20.68 11.56 10.34
CA THR A 245 21.51 11.88 9.17
C THR A 245 22.14 13.26 9.30
N TYR A 246 21.42 14.27 9.83
CA TYR A 246 21.99 15.58 10.17
C TYR A 246 23.15 15.47 11.17
N THR A 247 22.96 14.68 12.23
CA THR A 247 24.00 14.48 13.26
C THR A 247 25.26 13.83 12.66
N VAL A 248 25.08 12.77 11.88
CA VAL A 248 26.19 12.10 11.19
C VAL A 248 26.91 13.07 10.24
N GLY A 249 26.16 13.81 9.42
CA GLY A 249 26.74 14.80 8.51
C GLY A 249 27.51 15.88 9.22
N SER A 250 26.97 16.41 10.33
CA SER A 250 27.63 17.47 11.11
C SER A 250 28.91 16.96 11.83
N LEU A 251 28.93 15.72 12.26
CA LEU A 251 30.14 15.11 12.86
C LEU A 251 31.24 14.95 11.81
N ILE A 252 30.90 14.43 10.62
CA ILE A 252 31.86 14.25 9.53
C ILE A 252 32.40 15.63 9.07
N GLY A 253 31.51 16.62 8.89
CA GLY A 253 31.91 17.95 8.46
C GLY A 253 32.83 18.69 9.45
N ARG A 254 32.66 18.46 10.77
CA ARG A 254 33.52 19.05 11.81
C ARG A 254 34.92 18.44 11.90
N HIS A 255 35.06 17.17 11.53
CA HIS A 255 36.34 16.46 11.64
C HIS A 255 37.16 16.52 10.35
N GLY A 256 36.71 17.21 9.32
CA GLY A 256 37.48 17.58 8.13
C GLY A 256 38.06 16.37 7.40
N MET A 257 37.19 15.42 6.99
CA MET A 257 37.60 14.43 5.97
C MET A 257 37.38 14.99 4.59
#